data_aea2d0a5bf62b0a82b9cc861492c66b7
#
_entry.id   aea2d0a5bf62b0a82b9cc861492c66b7
#
_cell.length_a   1.000
_cell.length_b   1.000
_cell.length_c   1.000
_cell.angle_alpha   90.00
_cell.angle_beta   90.00
_cell.angle_gamma   90.00
#
_symmetry.space_group_name_H-M   'P 1'
#
loop_
_entity.id
_entity.type
_entity.pdbx_description
1 polymer ?
#
loop_
_entity_poly.entity_id
_entity_poly.type
_entity_poly.pdbx_seq_one_letter_code
_entity_poly.pdbx_strand_id
1 'polypeptide(L)'
;MPKYRSRTTTHGRNMAGARGLWRATGMKDSDFGKPIVAIANSFTQFVPGHVHLKDLGQLVAREIEAAGGVAKEFNTIAVDDGIAMGHDGMLYSLPSRELIADSVEYMVNAHCADALVCISNCDKITPGMLMAALRLNIPAVFVSGGPMEAGKVVVKGVSRALDLVDAMVVAADDSYSDEEVKTVERSACPTCGSCSGMFTANSMNCLTEALGLSLPGNGSVLATHADREKLFRRAGHVIVDLAKRWYEQDDTTALPRSIASFRAFENAMSLDIAMGGSTNTVLHLLAAAHEGGIDFTMANIDRLSRRVPCLCKVAPAKNDVHMEDVHRAGGIMAILGELDRAGLIDSSLPTVHAPSLAHALAKWDISRTDNEEVLDFFRAAPGGVPTQTAFSQAERWDDLDTDREKGVIRSAEHPFSKDGGLAVLFGNLAPEGCIVKTAGVDDSILTFHGKARVYESQDAAVAGILGNQVVAGDVVVIRYEGPKGGPGMQEMLYPTSYLKSKGLGKACALITDGRFSGGTSGLSIGHVSPEAAEGGLIALVETGDPVLIDIPHRVIRLDLGDEILAARRAAMEAKGSAAWKPTEQRIRQVSPALRAYAAMTTNAARGAVRDVSQIEK
;
A
#
# COMPACT_ATOMS: atom_id res chain seq x y z
N MET A 1 29.58 -17.34 12.38
CA MET A 1 29.27 -17.15 10.96
C MET A 1 28.27 -18.21 10.53
N PRO A 2 27.06 -17.82 10.12
CA PRO A 2 26.08 -18.76 9.60
C PRO A 2 26.58 -19.35 8.27
N LYS A 3 26.14 -20.57 7.97
CA LYS A 3 26.46 -21.19 6.66
C LYS A 3 25.38 -20.79 5.67
N TYR A 4 25.73 -20.63 4.37
CA TYR A 4 24.75 -20.51 3.32
C TYR A 4 23.69 -21.61 3.41
N ARG A 5 22.41 -21.26 3.38
CA ARG A 5 21.27 -22.20 3.41
C ARG A 5 21.31 -23.19 2.24
N SER A 6 21.73 -22.69 1.08
CA SER A 6 21.87 -23.45 -0.16
C SER A 6 22.84 -24.64 -0.04
N ARG A 7 23.73 -24.64 0.95
CA ARG A 7 24.60 -25.81 1.23
C ARG A 7 23.79 -27.07 1.49
N THR A 8 22.57 -26.96 2.00
CA THR A 8 21.65 -28.09 2.22
C THR A 8 21.43 -28.90 0.95
N THR A 9 21.32 -28.24 -0.20
CA THR A 9 21.02 -28.87 -1.50
C THR A 9 22.25 -28.97 -2.42
N THR A 10 23.34 -28.23 -2.10
CA THR A 10 24.52 -28.12 -2.98
C THR A 10 25.74 -28.89 -2.47
N HIS A 11 25.76 -29.31 -1.19
CA HIS A 11 26.95 -29.96 -0.61
C HIS A 11 26.64 -31.38 -0.09
N GLY A 12 27.72 -32.16 0.01
CA GLY A 12 27.64 -33.53 0.52
C GLY A 12 27.26 -34.57 -0.52
N ARG A 13 27.75 -35.81 -0.32
CA ARG A 13 27.56 -36.93 -1.28
C ARG A 13 26.06 -37.26 -1.47
N ASN A 14 25.29 -37.18 -0.41
CA ASN A 14 23.86 -37.49 -0.42
C ASN A 14 23.04 -36.54 -1.31
N MET A 15 23.54 -35.33 -1.57
CA MET A 15 22.89 -34.32 -2.39
C MET A 15 23.27 -34.38 -3.87
N ALA A 16 23.87 -35.51 -4.32
CA ALA A 16 24.21 -35.69 -5.73
C ALA A 16 23.00 -35.56 -6.66
N GLY A 17 21.81 -36.08 -6.26
CA GLY A 17 20.58 -35.94 -7.00
C GLY A 17 20.13 -34.47 -7.11
N ALA A 18 20.13 -33.72 -6.00
CA ALA A 18 19.78 -32.31 -5.99
C ALA A 18 20.74 -31.49 -6.87
N ARG A 19 22.07 -31.75 -6.81
CA ARG A 19 23.04 -31.09 -7.69
C ARG A 19 22.82 -31.44 -9.16
N GLY A 20 22.40 -32.68 -9.46
CA GLY A 20 22.03 -33.06 -10.83
C GLY A 20 20.89 -32.22 -11.37
N LEU A 21 19.86 -31.97 -10.54
CA LEU A 21 18.73 -31.10 -10.89
C LEU A 21 19.15 -29.62 -10.99
N TRP A 22 19.99 -29.12 -10.09
CA TRP A 22 20.56 -27.78 -10.21
C TRP A 22 21.34 -27.59 -11.52
N ARG A 23 22.11 -28.60 -11.97
CA ARG A 23 22.78 -28.56 -13.27
C ARG A 23 21.79 -28.50 -14.43
N ALA A 24 20.68 -29.22 -14.34
CA ALA A 24 19.61 -29.19 -15.35
C ALA A 24 18.94 -27.81 -15.43
N THR A 25 19.00 -26.98 -14.34
CA THR A 25 18.58 -25.56 -14.37
C THR A 25 19.70 -24.60 -14.81
N GLY A 26 20.83 -25.09 -15.33
CA GLY A 26 21.92 -24.28 -15.88
C GLY A 26 23.07 -23.98 -14.91
N MET A 27 23.08 -24.47 -13.66
CA MET A 27 24.23 -24.27 -12.76
C MET A 27 25.45 -25.04 -13.21
N LYS A 28 26.60 -24.39 -13.16
CA LYS A 28 27.93 -24.93 -13.52
C LYS A 28 28.68 -25.34 -12.24
N ASP A 29 29.77 -26.05 -12.39
CA ASP A 29 30.63 -26.45 -11.27
C ASP A 29 31.16 -25.28 -10.46
N SER A 30 31.46 -24.16 -11.12
CA SER A 30 31.92 -22.92 -10.52
C SER A 30 30.84 -22.17 -9.70
N ASP A 31 29.59 -22.58 -9.78
CA ASP A 31 28.46 -21.92 -9.09
C ASP A 31 28.17 -22.54 -7.72
N PHE A 32 28.59 -23.82 -7.55
CA PHE A 32 28.42 -24.47 -6.25
C PHE A 32 29.32 -23.84 -5.18
N GLY A 33 28.69 -23.30 -4.14
CA GLY A 33 29.39 -22.58 -3.07
C GLY A 33 29.18 -21.07 -3.08
N LYS A 34 28.64 -20.52 -4.16
CA LYS A 34 28.14 -19.13 -4.21
C LYS A 34 26.77 -19.03 -3.55
N PRO A 35 26.36 -17.82 -3.06
CA PRO A 35 25.00 -17.62 -2.58
C PRO A 35 23.98 -17.79 -3.71
N ILE A 36 22.91 -18.54 -3.44
CA ILE A 36 21.75 -18.64 -4.35
C ILE A 36 20.75 -17.57 -3.96
N VAL A 37 20.53 -16.62 -4.86
CA VAL A 37 19.58 -15.51 -4.68
C VAL A 37 18.29 -15.82 -5.43
N ALA A 38 17.19 -15.91 -4.69
CA ALA A 38 15.85 -16.01 -5.26
C ALA A 38 15.40 -14.63 -5.77
N ILE A 39 14.84 -14.57 -6.97
CA ILE A 39 14.17 -13.38 -7.50
C ILE A 39 12.68 -13.69 -7.55
N ALA A 40 11.91 -13.12 -6.65
CA ALA A 40 10.46 -13.16 -6.69
C ALA A 40 9.95 -12.06 -7.61
N ASN A 41 9.54 -12.40 -8.82
CA ASN A 41 8.96 -11.50 -9.80
C ASN A 41 7.43 -11.61 -9.77
N SER A 42 6.73 -10.53 -9.98
CA SER A 42 5.26 -10.49 -10.02
C SER A 42 4.70 -10.12 -11.39
N PHE A 43 5.44 -10.41 -12.45
CA PHE A 43 4.98 -10.19 -13.83
C PHE A 43 3.64 -10.84 -14.09
N THR A 44 2.74 -10.09 -14.72
CA THR A 44 1.48 -10.58 -15.30
C THR A 44 0.99 -9.61 -16.37
N GLN A 45 0.19 -10.11 -17.31
CA GLN A 45 -0.46 -9.28 -18.33
C GLN A 45 -1.80 -8.66 -17.86
N PHE A 46 -2.27 -9.04 -16.68
CA PHE A 46 -3.54 -8.54 -16.13
C PHE A 46 -3.42 -7.21 -15.38
N VAL A 47 -2.21 -6.75 -15.07
CA VAL A 47 -1.98 -5.60 -14.19
C VAL A 47 -1.09 -4.57 -14.89
N PRO A 48 -1.57 -3.33 -15.14
CA PRO A 48 -0.78 -2.28 -15.80
C PRO A 48 0.57 -2.02 -15.12
N GLY A 49 0.59 -2.11 -13.80
CA GLY A 49 1.81 -1.97 -12.98
C GLY A 49 2.82 -3.11 -13.14
N HIS A 50 2.46 -4.22 -13.82
CA HIS A 50 3.25 -5.44 -13.87
C HIS A 50 3.56 -5.93 -15.30
N VAL A 51 2.89 -5.41 -16.33
CA VAL A 51 3.07 -5.86 -17.73
C VAL A 51 4.50 -5.70 -18.22
N HIS A 52 5.24 -4.72 -17.72
CA HIS A 52 6.62 -4.42 -18.08
C HIS A 52 7.67 -5.20 -17.26
N LEU A 53 7.26 -5.96 -16.22
CA LEU A 53 8.21 -6.66 -15.34
C LEU A 53 8.78 -7.94 -15.93
N LYS A 54 8.26 -8.40 -17.08
CA LYS A 54 8.58 -9.70 -17.68
C LYS A 54 10.08 -10.02 -17.74
N ASP A 55 10.87 -9.09 -18.25
CA ASP A 55 12.30 -9.29 -18.49
C ASP A 55 13.19 -8.64 -17.41
N LEU A 56 12.58 -7.96 -16.43
CA LEU A 56 13.32 -7.24 -15.40
C LEU A 56 13.95 -8.18 -14.36
N GLY A 57 13.35 -9.34 -14.13
CA GLY A 57 13.98 -10.40 -13.33
C GLY A 57 15.27 -10.89 -13.95
N GLN A 58 15.32 -11.04 -15.27
CA GLN A 58 16.55 -11.43 -15.99
C GLN A 58 17.59 -10.30 -16.03
N LEU A 59 17.17 -9.03 -16.00
CA LEU A 59 18.10 -7.91 -15.81
C LEU A 59 18.78 -8.01 -14.44
N VAL A 60 18.02 -8.18 -13.37
CA VAL A 60 18.55 -8.36 -12.01
C VAL A 60 19.42 -9.62 -11.91
N ALA A 61 19.02 -10.72 -12.58
CA ALA A 61 19.77 -11.97 -12.58
C ALA A 61 21.20 -11.80 -13.12
N ARG A 62 21.35 -11.07 -14.23
CA ARG A 62 22.68 -10.76 -14.80
C ARG A 62 23.58 -9.97 -13.84
N GLU A 63 23.00 -9.02 -13.11
CA GLU A 63 23.74 -8.21 -12.13
C GLU A 63 24.11 -9.02 -10.87
N ILE A 64 23.26 -9.94 -10.43
CA ILE A 64 23.58 -10.90 -9.36
C ILE A 64 24.75 -11.80 -9.77
N GLU A 65 24.71 -12.33 -10.98
CA GLU A 65 25.78 -13.18 -11.51
C GLU A 65 27.09 -12.40 -11.65
N ALA A 66 27.05 -11.17 -12.13
CA ALA A 66 28.21 -10.28 -12.22
C ALA A 66 28.80 -9.96 -10.84
N ALA A 67 27.98 -9.86 -9.79
CA ALA A 67 28.41 -9.65 -8.40
C ALA A 67 28.92 -10.94 -7.71
N GLY A 68 28.82 -12.10 -8.39
CA GLY A 68 29.32 -13.39 -7.91
C GLY A 68 28.30 -14.24 -7.16
N GLY A 69 27.01 -13.98 -7.32
CA GLY A 69 25.90 -14.82 -6.86
C GLY A 69 25.42 -15.81 -7.94
N VAL A 70 24.40 -16.59 -7.60
CA VAL A 70 23.63 -17.44 -8.53
C VAL A 70 22.18 -16.99 -8.45
N ALA A 71 21.62 -16.51 -9.55
CA ALA A 71 20.25 -16.05 -9.61
C ALA A 71 19.28 -17.19 -9.97
N LYS A 72 18.13 -17.24 -9.29
CA LYS A 72 17.00 -18.13 -9.61
C LYS A 72 15.70 -17.38 -9.52
N GLU A 73 15.08 -17.11 -10.66
CA GLU A 73 13.83 -16.38 -10.77
C GLU A 73 12.61 -17.31 -10.68
N PHE A 74 11.56 -16.85 -10.04
CA PHE A 74 10.22 -17.42 -10.06
C PHE A 74 9.17 -16.32 -10.03
N ASN A 75 7.95 -16.63 -10.47
CA ASN A 75 6.84 -15.67 -10.43
C ASN A 75 5.85 -16.01 -9.32
N THR A 76 5.32 -14.96 -8.69
CA THR A 76 4.09 -15.01 -7.91
C THR A 76 2.95 -14.34 -8.68
N ILE A 77 1.72 -14.45 -8.14
CA ILE A 77 0.54 -13.81 -8.73
C ILE A 77 0.51 -12.31 -8.44
N ALA A 78 -0.26 -11.59 -9.25
CA ALA A 78 -0.67 -10.22 -8.95
C ALA A 78 -2.15 -10.06 -9.35
N VAL A 79 -2.94 -9.43 -8.47
CA VAL A 79 -4.34 -9.04 -8.72
C VAL A 79 -4.38 -7.53 -8.87
N ASP A 80 -5.10 -7.03 -9.88
CA ASP A 80 -5.29 -5.60 -10.10
C ASP A 80 -6.52 -5.12 -9.33
N ASP A 81 -6.30 -4.23 -8.36
CA ASP A 81 -7.39 -3.66 -7.56
C ASP A 81 -8.29 -2.72 -8.40
N GLY A 82 -7.73 -2.00 -9.36
CA GLY A 82 -8.48 -1.10 -10.22
C GLY A 82 -9.46 -1.85 -11.14
N ILE A 83 -8.99 -2.91 -11.78
CA ILE A 83 -9.83 -3.77 -12.65
C ILE A 83 -10.85 -4.57 -11.83
N ALA A 84 -10.49 -4.98 -10.61
CA ALA A 84 -11.38 -5.71 -9.71
C ALA A 84 -12.39 -4.81 -8.97
N MET A 85 -12.24 -3.49 -9.05
CA MET A 85 -13.06 -2.53 -8.32
C MET A 85 -14.53 -2.56 -8.75
N GLY A 86 -15.43 -2.58 -7.75
CA GLY A 86 -16.87 -2.47 -7.99
C GLY A 86 -17.59 -3.78 -8.33
N HIS A 87 -16.92 -4.92 -8.26
CA HIS A 87 -17.53 -6.25 -8.44
C HIS A 87 -16.86 -7.30 -7.56
N ASP A 88 -17.40 -8.53 -7.52
CA ASP A 88 -16.94 -9.64 -6.65
C ASP A 88 -15.45 -10.03 -6.84
N GLY A 89 -14.80 -9.64 -7.93
CA GLY A 89 -13.36 -9.79 -8.13
C GLY A 89 -12.53 -9.12 -7.02
N MET A 90 -13.06 -8.04 -6.45
CA MET A 90 -12.37 -7.29 -5.39
C MET A 90 -12.22 -8.08 -4.08
N LEU A 91 -13.04 -9.10 -3.86
CA LEU A 91 -12.93 -10.00 -2.71
C LEU A 91 -11.60 -10.77 -2.69
N TYR A 92 -11.00 -11.00 -3.86
CA TYR A 92 -9.74 -11.72 -3.99
C TYR A 92 -8.49 -10.84 -3.80
N SER A 93 -8.64 -9.53 -3.83
CA SER A 93 -7.52 -8.59 -3.75
C SER A 93 -6.74 -8.77 -2.43
N LEU A 94 -7.33 -8.47 -1.27
CA LEU A 94 -6.62 -8.57 0.01
C LEU A 94 -6.14 -10.00 0.33
N PRO A 95 -6.94 -11.06 0.13
CA PRO A 95 -6.47 -12.43 0.34
C PRO A 95 -5.27 -12.83 -0.52
N SER A 96 -5.09 -12.22 -1.70
CA SER A 96 -3.92 -12.47 -2.55
C SER A 96 -2.61 -12.08 -1.86
N ARG A 97 -2.60 -11.09 -0.96
CA ARG A 97 -1.44 -10.70 -0.16
C ARG A 97 -0.88 -11.88 0.63
N GLU A 98 -1.75 -12.64 1.29
CA GLU A 98 -1.38 -13.84 2.07
C GLU A 98 -0.82 -14.93 1.16
N LEU A 99 -1.48 -15.16 0.01
CA LEU A 99 -1.05 -16.16 -0.96
C LEU A 99 0.31 -15.81 -1.59
N ILE A 100 0.56 -14.53 -1.86
CA ILE A 100 1.85 -14.04 -2.33
C ILE A 100 2.94 -14.31 -1.28
N ALA A 101 2.69 -13.97 -0.01
CA ALA A 101 3.61 -14.22 1.08
C ALA A 101 3.95 -15.72 1.19
N ASP A 102 2.95 -16.59 1.14
CA ASP A 102 3.14 -18.04 1.17
C ASP A 102 3.94 -18.53 -0.05
N SER A 103 3.59 -18.08 -1.25
CA SER A 103 4.29 -18.55 -2.47
C SER A 103 5.77 -18.24 -2.44
N VAL A 104 6.15 -17.06 -1.95
CA VAL A 104 7.56 -16.68 -1.79
C VAL A 104 8.23 -17.53 -0.70
N GLU A 105 7.58 -17.70 0.44
CA GLU A 105 8.08 -18.54 1.52
C GLU A 105 8.30 -19.99 1.07
N TYR A 106 7.33 -20.60 0.37
CA TYR A 106 7.45 -21.96 -0.16
C TYR A 106 8.64 -22.11 -1.09
N MET A 107 8.79 -21.21 -2.07
CA MET A 107 9.88 -21.28 -3.03
C MET A 107 11.24 -21.14 -2.36
N VAL A 108 11.39 -20.16 -1.49
CA VAL A 108 12.66 -19.87 -0.81
C VAL A 108 13.05 -20.98 0.18
N ASN A 109 12.10 -21.49 0.97
CA ASN A 109 12.37 -22.53 1.96
C ASN A 109 12.59 -23.91 1.32
N ALA A 110 11.77 -24.30 0.34
CA ALA A 110 11.91 -25.60 -0.33
C ALA A 110 13.23 -25.73 -1.09
N HIS A 111 13.72 -24.64 -1.67
CA HIS A 111 14.98 -24.64 -2.45
C HIS A 111 16.19 -24.10 -1.65
N CYS A 112 15.98 -23.72 -0.39
CA CYS A 112 17.03 -23.23 0.50
C CYS A 112 17.80 -22.02 -0.07
N ALA A 113 17.12 -21.06 -0.70
CA ALA A 113 17.77 -19.85 -1.19
C ALA A 113 18.36 -19.03 -0.04
N ASP A 114 19.46 -18.34 -0.31
CA ASP A 114 20.25 -17.61 0.69
C ASP A 114 19.79 -16.15 0.85
N ALA A 115 19.26 -15.57 -0.22
CA ALA A 115 18.82 -14.18 -0.25
C ALA A 115 17.66 -14.00 -1.23
N LEU A 116 16.97 -12.85 -1.14
CA LEU A 116 15.73 -12.58 -1.87
C LEU A 116 15.76 -11.19 -2.52
N VAL A 117 15.46 -11.11 -3.81
CA VAL A 117 15.06 -9.86 -4.47
C VAL A 117 13.56 -9.89 -4.71
N CYS A 118 12.86 -8.84 -4.29
CA CYS A 118 11.43 -8.67 -4.48
C CYS A 118 11.17 -7.66 -5.59
N ILE A 119 10.66 -8.12 -6.74
CA ILE A 119 10.21 -7.28 -7.86
C ILE A 119 8.69 -7.19 -7.78
N SER A 120 8.20 -6.10 -7.20
CA SER A 120 6.78 -5.83 -6.96
C SER A 120 6.38 -4.49 -7.56
N ASN A 121 5.09 -4.15 -7.53
CA ASN A 121 4.65 -2.79 -7.85
C ASN A 121 3.28 -2.42 -7.27
N CYS A 122 2.26 -3.27 -7.43
CA CYS A 122 0.88 -2.93 -7.05
C CYS A 122 0.52 -3.34 -5.61
N ASP A 123 -0.70 -2.98 -5.24
CA ASP A 123 -1.27 -2.82 -3.90
C ASP A 123 -0.98 -3.95 -2.91
N LYS A 124 -1.21 -5.20 -3.31
CA LYS A 124 -1.12 -6.36 -2.40
C LYS A 124 0.19 -7.11 -2.56
N ILE A 125 0.89 -6.85 -3.65
CA ILE A 125 2.12 -7.58 -4.03
C ILE A 125 3.29 -7.10 -3.17
N THR A 126 3.50 -5.79 -3.08
CA THR A 126 4.57 -5.22 -2.25
C THR A 126 4.41 -5.63 -0.77
N PRO A 127 3.23 -5.48 -0.13
CA PRO A 127 3.07 -5.94 1.26
C PRO A 127 3.13 -7.47 1.39
N GLY A 128 2.64 -8.26 0.43
CA GLY A 128 2.77 -9.72 0.48
C GLY A 128 4.22 -10.18 0.44
N MET A 129 5.06 -9.59 -0.41
CA MET A 129 6.49 -9.85 -0.44
C MET A 129 7.20 -9.34 0.82
N LEU A 130 6.77 -8.21 1.40
CA LEU A 130 7.30 -7.68 2.66
C LEU A 130 7.03 -8.65 3.83
N MET A 131 5.81 -9.19 3.91
CA MET A 131 5.46 -10.23 4.88
C MET A 131 6.38 -11.45 4.73
N ALA A 132 6.59 -11.94 3.50
CA ALA A 132 7.50 -13.06 3.24
C ALA A 132 8.96 -12.76 3.65
N ALA A 133 9.48 -11.58 3.30
CA ALA A 133 10.84 -11.17 3.66
C ALA A 133 11.04 -11.13 5.17
N LEU A 134 10.03 -10.66 5.94
CA LEU A 134 10.07 -10.62 7.39
C LEU A 134 9.91 -12.01 8.02
N ARG A 135 9.07 -12.90 7.45
CA ARG A 135 8.98 -14.30 7.89
C ARG A 135 10.31 -15.03 7.73
N LEU A 136 10.89 -14.95 6.54
CA LEU A 136 12.11 -15.65 6.16
C LEU A 136 13.34 -15.12 6.89
N ASN A 137 13.39 -13.82 7.11
CA ASN A 137 14.50 -13.11 7.75
C ASN A 137 15.88 -13.49 7.18
N ILE A 138 15.98 -13.58 5.86
CA ILE A 138 17.21 -13.69 5.08
C ILE A 138 17.46 -12.36 4.36
N PRO A 139 18.71 -12.04 3.95
CA PRO A 139 18.97 -10.80 3.22
C PRO A 139 17.96 -10.58 2.10
N ALA A 140 17.35 -9.40 2.04
CA ALA A 140 16.32 -9.07 1.07
C ALA A 140 16.42 -7.62 0.61
N VAL A 141 16.11 -7.37 -0.68
CA VAL A 141 16.01 -6.04 -1.26
C VAL A 141 14.76 -5.94 -2.13
N PHE A 142 14.11 -4.76 -2.08
CA PHE A 142 12.94 -4.45 -2.90
C PHE A 142 13.32 -3.54 -4.05
N VAL A 143 12.79 -3.83 -5.23
CA VAL A 143 12.83 -2.95 -6.39
C VAL A 143 11.49 -2.99 -7.09
N SER A 144 10.76 -1.86 -7.09
CA SER A 144 9.43 -1.79 -7.68
C SER A 144 9.45 -1.45 -9.16
N GLY A 145 8.36 -1.80 -9.87
CA GLY A 145 8.19 -1.44 -11.27
C GLY A 145 8.05 0.05 -11.53
N GLY A 146 7.67 0.83 -10.52
CA GLY A 146 7.52 2.29 -10.58
C GLY A 146 6.12 2.78 -10.93
N PRO A 147 5.81 4.06 -10.63
CA PRO A 147 4.58 4.71 -10.99
C PRO A 147 4.47 4.96 -12.50
N MET A 148 3.23 4.96 -13.02
CA MET A 148 2.93 5.45 -14.37
C MET A 148 2.98 6.98 -14.42
N GLU A 149 3.06 7.52 -15.63
CA GLU A 149 2.88 8.95 -15.89
C GLU A 149 1.42 9.35 -15.64
N ALA A 150 1.20 10.60 -15.22
CA ALA A 150 -0.14 11.18 -15.17
C ALA A 150 -0.75 11.29 -16.55
N GLY A 151 -2.02 10.94 -16.69
CA GLY A 151 -2.77 11.19 -17.92
C GLY A 151 -2.89 12.69 -18.20
N LYS A 152 -2.97 13.07 -19.48
CA LYS A 152 -3.19 14.47 -19.90
C LYS A 152 -4.27 14.52 -20.95
N VAL A 153 -5.23 15.42 -20.78
CA VAL A 153 -6.35 15.57 -21.71
C VAL A 153 -6.83 17.00 -21.77
N VAL A 154 -7.41 17.38 -22.91
CA VAL A 154 -8.20 18.61 -23.06
C VAL A 154 -9.67 18.23 -23.16
N VAL A 155 -10.45 18.55 -22.12
CA VAL A 155 -11.91 18.32 -22.07
C VAL A 155 -12.60 19.65 -21.81
N LYS A 156 -13.64 19.95 -22.58
CA LYS A 156 -14.38 21.23 -22.51
C LYS A 156 -13.44 22.45 -22.59
N GLY A 157 -12.35 22.36 -23.38
CA GLY A 157 -11.38 23.43 -23.57
C GLY A 157 -10.39 23.63 -22.42
N VAL A 158 -10.41 22.78 -21.39
CA VAL A 158 -9.49 22.84 -20.25
C VAL A 158 -8.51 21.68 -20.32
N SER A 159 -7.20 22.00 -20.30
CA SER A 159 -6.14 20.99 -20.12
C SER A 159 -5.99 20.65 -18.65
N ARG A 160 -5.97 19.34 -18.33
CA ARG A 160 -5.78 18.85 -16.97
C ARG A 160 -5.04 17.53 -16.96
N ALA A 161 -4.32 17.28 -15.86
CA ALA A 161 -3.81 15.96 -15.53
C ALA A 161 -4.97 15.06 -15.09
N LEU A 162 -4.82 13.75 -15.29
CA LEU A 162 -5.83 12.74 -14.99
C LEU A 162 -5.20 11.52 -14.32
N ASP A 163 -6.04 10.83 -13.58
CA ASP A 163 -5.79 9.48 -13.09
C ASP A 163 -7.03 8.56 -13.25
N LEU A 164 -6.95 7.33 -12.76
CA LEU A 164 -8.04 6.36 -12.77
C LEU A 164 -9.32 6.91 -12.14
N VAL A 165 -9.22 7.67 -11.05
CA VAL A 165 -10.39 8.19 -10.31
C VAL A 165 -11.13 9.23 -11.13
N ASP A 166 -10.42 10.06 -11.90
CA ASP A 166 -11.04 11.03 -12.80
C ASP A 166 -11.91 10.35 -13.86
N ALA A 167 -11.45 9.23 -14.44
CA ALA A 167 -12.24 8.46 -15.39
C ALA A 167 -13.54 7.93 -14.75
N MET A 168 -13.48 7.44 -13.50
CA MET A 168 -14.65 6.95 -12.77
C MET A 168 -15.63 8.07 -12.42
N VAL A 169 -15.13 9.23 -12.00
CA VAL A 169 -15.96 10.39 -11.64
C VAL A 169 -16.67 10.95 -12.86
N VAL A 170 -15.94 11.10 -13.97
CA VAL A 170 -16.51 11.59 -15.25
C VAL A 170 -17.55 10.62 -15.81
N ALA A 171 -17.31 9.30 -15.72
CA ALA A 171 -18.28 8.29 -16.15
C ALA A 171 -19.59 8.29 -15.34
N ALA A 172 -19.55 8.80 -14.10
CA ALA A 172 -20.71 8.89 -13.22
C ALA A 172 -21.45 10.24 -13.26
N ASP A 173 -20.96 11.19 -14.06
CA ASP A 173 -21.51 12.55 -14.19
C ASP A 173 -22.27 12.70 -15.52
N ASP A 174 -23.61 12.73 -15.44
CA ASP A 174 -24.52 12.86 -16.58
C ASP A 174 -24.30 14.14 -17.42
N SER A 175 -23.48 15.09 -16.96
CA SER A 175 -23.13 16.29 -17.72
C SER A 175 -22.06 16.07 -18.81
N TYR A 176 -21.43 14.88 -18.82
CA TYR A 176 -20.48 14.46 -19.84
C TYR A 176 -21.14 13.55 -20.88
N SER A 177 -20.84 13.76 -22.15
CA SER A 177 -21.23 12.87 -23.22
C SER A 177 -20.40 11.59 -23.24
N ASP A 178 -20.91 10.51 -23.83
CA ASP A 178 -20.18 9.24 -24.01
C ASP A 178 -18.83 9.43 -24.71
N GLU A 179 -18.70 10.40 -25.62
CA GLU A 179 -17.45 10.67 -26.33
C GLU A 179 -16.41 11.39 -25.42
N GLU A 180 -16.89 12.28 -24.56
CA GLU A 180 -16.03 12.91 -23.55
C GLU A 180 -15.54 11.88 -22.53
N VAL A 181 -16.42 10.97 -22.07
CA VAL A 181 -16.06 9.85 -21.19
C VAL A 181 -14.98 8.98 -21.85
N LYS A 182 -15.17 8.57 -23.12
CA LYS A 182 -14.16 7.78 -23.85
C LYS A 182 -12.84 8.52 -24.03
N THR A 183 -12.86 9.83 -24.18
CA THR A 183 -11.66 10.65 -24.30
C THR A 183 -10.85 10.64 -22.99
N VAL A 184 -11.54 10.76 -21.85
CA VAL A 184 -10.91 10.65 -20.52
C VAL A 184 -10.40 9.24 -20.28
N GLU A 185 -11.20 8.20 -20.57
CA GLU A 185 -10.82 6.79 -20.43
C GLU A 185 -9.52 6.45 -21.17
N ARG A 186 -9.38 6.89 -22.41
CA ARG A 186 -8.16 6.66 -23.23
C ARG A 186 -6.92 7.39 -22.71
N SER A 187 -7.10 8.41 -21.90
CA SER A 187 -6.03 9.30 -21.45
C SER A 187 -5.62 9.09 -19.99
N ALA A 188 -6.49 8.47 -19.16
CA ALA A 188 -6.31 8.42 -17.71
C ALA A 188 -5.10 7.56 -17.25
N CYS A 189 -4.78 6.48 -17.99
CA CYS A 189 -3.70 5.54 -17.66
C CYS A 189 -2.80 5.35 -18.89
N PRO A 190 -1.91 6.30 -19.21
CA PRO A 190 -1.22 6.33 -20.50
C PRO A 190 -0.04 5.34 -20.62
N THR A 191 0.55 4.92 -19.50
CA THR A 191 1.78 4.11 -19.54
C THR A 191 1.69 2.87 -18.67
N CYS A 192 2.66 1.96 -18.78
CA CYS A 192 2.89 0.96 -17.75
C CYS A 192 3.30 1.65 -16.43
N GLY A 193 3.14 0.94 -15.34
CA GLY A 193 3.42 1.43 -14.00
C GLY A 193 2.24 1.27 -13.05
N SER A 194 2.46 1.46 -11.76
CA SER A 194 1.41 1.61 -10.75
C SER A 194 0.67 2.94 -10.96
N CYS A 195 -0.33 3.24 -10.15
CA CYS A 195 -1.09 4.49 -10.29
C CYS A 195 -0.19 5.73 -10.32
N SER A 196 -0.61 6.80 -11.00
CA SER A 196 0.16 8.07 -11.04
C SER A 196 0.05 8.90 -9.75
N GLY A 197 -1.00 8.69 -8.95
CA GLY A 197 -1.22 9.37 -7.66
C GLY A 197 -0.71 8.58 -6.45
N MET A 198 -0.94 9.13 -5.24
CA MET A 198 -0.57 8.51 -3.96
C MET A 198 -1.68 7.54 -3.50
N PHE A 199 -1.87 6.48 -4.27
CA PHE A 199 -2.73 5.35 -3.93
C PHE A 199 -1.93 4.27 -3.20
N THR A 200 -2.55 3.14 -2.90
CA THR A 200 -1.93 2.10 -2.06
C THR A 200 -0.62 1.56 -2.65
N ALA A 201 -0.58 1.33 -3.97
CA ALA A 201 0.60 0.81 -4.66
C ALA A 201 1.82 1.71 -4.44
N ASN A 202 1.69 3.00 -4.77
CA ASN A 202 2.79 3.96 -4.60
C ASN A 202 3.11 4.19 -3.13
N SER A 203 2.11 4.28 -2.26
CA SER A 203 2.34 4.39 -0.81
C SER A 203 3.23 3.25 -0.32
N MET A 204 2.91 1.99 -0.64
CA MET A 204 3.72 0.85 -0.21
C MET A 204 5.13 0.85 -0.82
N ASN A 205 5.28 1.25 -2.09
CA ASN A 205 6.60 1.38 -2.72
C ASN A 205 7.46 2.48 -2.06
N CYS A 206 6.84 3.59 -1.63
CA CYS A 206 7.50 4.64 -0.84
C CYS A 206 7.88 4.15 0.57
N LEU A 207 6.99 3.37 1.21
CA LEU A 207 7.25 2.84 2.56
C LEU A 207 8.41 1.85 2.60
N THR A 208 8.68 1.10 1.52
CA THR A 208 9.88 0.25 1.46
C THR A 208 11.18 1.04 1.49
N GLU A 209 11.20 2.31 0.99
CA GLU A 209 12.34 3.21 1.17
C GLU A 209 12.50 3.64 2.63
N ALA A 210 11.41 4.06 3.29
CA ALA A 210 11.44 4.49 4.68
C ALA A 210 11.76 3.35 5.65
N LEU A 211 11.36 2.11 5.33
CA LEU A 211 11.75 0.90 6.06
C LEU A 211 13.24 0.54 5.86
N GLY A 212 13.92 1.18 4.91
CA GLY A 212 15.31 0.88 4.59
C GLY A 212 15.53 -0.35 3.71
N LEU A 213 14.49 -0.94 3.10
CA LEU A 213 14.55 -2.19 2.33
C LEU A 213 14.64 -1.99 0.82
N SER A 214 14.55 -0.75 0.32
CA SER A 214 14.71 -0.43 -1.10
C SER A 214 15.70 0.71 -1.33
N LEU A 215 15.97 1.01 -2.59
CA LEU A 215 16.91 2.05 -3.01
C LEU A 215 16.20 3.41 -3.12
N PRO A 216 16.91 4.54 -2.93
CA PRO A 216 16.35 5.87 -3.15
C PRO A 216 15.77 6.04 -4.55
N GLY A 217 14.57 6.61 -4.63
CA GLY A 217 13.81 6.77 -5.86
C GLY A 217 12.91 5.59 -6.21
N ASN A 218 12.94 4.50 -5.42
CA ASN A 218 12.12 3.32 -5.65
C ASN A 218 10.62 3.66 -5.78
N GLY A 219 10.10 4.51 -4.89
CA GLY A 219 8.69 4.90 -4.89
C GLY A 219 8.33 6.01 -5.88
N SER A 220 9.28 6.76 -6.44
CA SER A 220 8.96 8.01 -7.14
C SER A 220 9.41 8.10 -8.61
N VAL A 221 10.53 7.47 -9.02
CA VAL A 221 10.94 7.53 -10.45
C VAL A 221 9.99 6.70 -11.31
N LEU A 222 9.58 7.25 -12.46
CA LEU A 222 8.58 6.65 -13.33
C LEU A 222 9.00 5.30 -13.91
N ALA A 223 8.05 4.41 -14.17
CA ALA A 223 8.28 3.08 -14.75
C ALA A 223 8.91 3.16 -16.16
N THR A 224 8.53 4.18 -16.92
CA THR A 224 8.99 4.43 -18.29
C THR A 224 10.35 5.09 -18.36
N HIS A 225 10.83 5.72 -17.28
CA HIS A 225 12.07 6.49 -17.31
C HIS A 225 13.32 5.61 -17.22
N ALA A 226 14.32 5.91 -18.03
CA ALA A 226 15.59 5.16 -18.13
C ALA A 226 16.37 5.08 -16.80
N ASP A 227 16.24 6.09 -15.93
CA ASP A 227 16.91 6.07 -14.62
C ASP A 227 16.41 4.97 -13.69
N ARG A 228 15.20 4.45 -13.90
CA ARG A 228 14.70 3.32 -13.12
C ARG A 228 15.51 2.04 -13.39
N GLU A 229 16.05 1.85 -14.58
CA GLU A 229 16.92 0.70 -14.89
C GLU A 229 18.10 0.63 -13.92
N LYS A 230 18.65 1.79 -13.51
CA LYS A 230 19.76 1.87 -12.56
C LYS A 230 19.42 1.23 -11.21
N LEU A 231 18.14 1.34 -10.77
CA LEU A 231 17.69 0.72 -9.52
C LEU A 231 17.70 -0.81 -9.62
N PHE A 232 17.21 -1.37 -10.72
CA PHE A 232 17.21 -2.82 -10.96
C PHE A 232 18.64 -3.37 -11.01
N ARG A 233 19.55 -2.73 -11.73
CA ARG A 233 20.96 -3.10 -11.79
C ARG A 233 21.61 -3.07 -10.41
N ARG A 234 21.40 -1.99 -9.68
CA ARG A 234 21.98 -1.80 -8.35
C ARG A 234 21.43 -2.82 -7.34
N ALA A 235 20.14 -3.17 -7.41
CA ALA A 235 19.53 -4.16 -6.52
C ALA A 235 20.23 -5.52 -6.62
N GLY A 236 20.63 -5.94 -7.83
CA GLY A 236 21.40 -7.17 -8.04
C GLY A 236 22.75 -7.19 -7.32
N HIS A 237 23.48 -6.08 -7.30
CA HIS A 237 24.75 -5.96 -6.57
C HIS A 237 24.53 -5.89 -5.06
N VAL A 238 23.56 -5.08 -4.60
CA VAL A 238 23.25 -4.90 -3.17
C VAL A 238 22.86 -6.21 -2.52
N ILE A 239 22.04 -7.05 -3.15
CA ILE A 239 21.60 -8.30 -2.53
C ILE A 239 22.75 -9.29 -2.34
N VAL A 240 23.71 -9.33 -3.26
CA VAL A 240 24.89 -10.20 -3.12
C VAL A 240 25.81 -9.68 -1.99
N ASP A 241 25.96 -8.37 -1.87
CA ASP A 241 26.72 -7.77 -0.76
C ASP A 241 26.06 -8.08 0.60
N LEU A 242 24.76 -7.89 0.72
CA LEU A 242 24.01 -8.23 1.95
C LEU A 242 24.14 -9.72 2.29
N ALA A 243 24.08 -10.62 1.30
CA ALA A 243 24.27 -12.04 1.53
C ALA A 243 25.69 -12.35 2.07
N LYS A 244 26.73 -11.75 1.49
CA LYS A 244 28.10 -11.91 1.98
C LYS A 244 28.28 -11.34 3.38
N ARG A 245 27.74 -10.16 3.66
CA ARG A 245 27.78 -9.56 5.01
C ARG A 245 27.18 -10.50 6.05
N TRP A 246 26.00 -11.05 5.79
CA TRP A 246 25.36 -11.99 6.71
C TRP A 246 26.13 -13.30 6.83
N TYR A 247 26.37 -14.01 5.73
CA TYR A 247 26.91 -15.37 5.79
C TYR A 247 28.42 -15.45 5.99
N GLU A 248 29.19 -14.45 5.55
CA GLU A 248 30.66 -14.47 5.62
C GLU A 248 31.22 -13.57 6.73
N GLN A 249 30.44 -12.57 7.20
CA GLN A 249 30.89 -11.61 8.20
C GLN A 249 30.06 -11.64 9.50
N ASP A 250 28.98 -12.46 9.54
CA ASP A 250 28.04 -12.55 10.68
C ASP A 250 27.34 -11.21 11.02
N ASP A 251 27.16 -10.38 9.99
CA ASP A 251 26.55 -9.05 10.13
C ASP A 251 25.02 -9.15 10.11
N THR A 252 24.43 -9.14 11.31
CA THR A 252 22.98 -9.19 11.49
C THR A 252 22.26 -7.95 10.97
N THR A 253 22.96 -6.82 10.74
CA THR A 253 22.36 -5.60 10.18
C THR A 253 21.98 -5.74 8.70
N ALA A 254 22.39 -6.82 8.03
CA ALA A 254 21.98 -7.19 6.69
C ALA A 254 20.59 -7.88 6.64
N LEU A 255 19.99 -8.21 7.78
CA LEU A 255 18.73 -8.96 7.84
C LEU A 255 17.50 -8.04 7.86
N PRO A 256 16.39 -8.42 7.21
CA PRO A 256 15.17 -7.61 7.13
C PRO A 256 14.61 -7.18 8.49
N ARG A 257 14.60 -8.07 9.51
CA ARG A 257 14.09 -7.71 10.84
C ARG A 257 14.99 -6.75 11.60
N SER A 258 16.28 -6.69 11.28
CA SER A 258 17.21 -5.71 11.85
C SER A 258 17.05 -4.34 11.17
N ILE A 259 16.83 -4.32 9.86
CA ILE A 259 16.63 -3.10 9.07
C ILE A 259 15.22 -2.54 9.35
N ALA A 260 14.18 -3.33 9.07
CA ALA A 260 12.79 -2.97 9.33
C ALA A 260 12.42 -3.24 10.80
N SER A 261 13.13 -2.61 11.72
CA SER A 261 12.89 -2.67 13.16
C SER A 261 11.62 -1.88 13.55
N PHE A 262 11.20 -1.98 14.82
CA PHE A 262 10.08 -1.17 15.34
C PHE A 262 10.23 0.32 15.00
N ARG A 263 11.44 0.89 15.16
CA ARG A 263 11.69 2.30 14.81
C ARG A 263 11.59 2.57 13.30
N ALA A 264 11.97 1.62 12.46
CA ALA A 264 11.80 1.74 11.03
C ALA A 264 10.30 1.71 10.63
N PHE A 265 9.46 0.95 11.33
CA PHE A 265 8.01 1.01 11.18
C PHE A 265 7.44 2.38 11.62
N GLU A 266 7.97 2.99 12.69
CA GLU A 266 7.62 4.36 13.06
C GLU A 266 8.04 5.37 11.97
N ASN A 267 9.23 5.24 11.38
CA ASN A 267 9.68 6.08 10.27
C ASN A 267 8.77 5.93 9.04
N ALA A 268 8.43 4.69 8.67
CA ALA A 268 7.54 4.39 7.55
C ALA A 268 6.15 4.98 7.78
N MET A 269 5.59 4.82 8.97
CA MET A 269 4.28 5.39 9.31
C MET A 269 4.32 6.92 9.36
N SER A 270 5.43 7.51 9.82
CA SER A 270 5.63 8.96 9.80
C SER A 270 5.68 9.50 8.37
N LEU A 271 6.36 8.79 7.44
CA LEU A 271 6.34 9.11 6.03
C LEU A 271 4.92 9.06 5.46
N ASP A 272 4.18 7.97 5.75
CA ASP A 272 2.83 7.76 5.24
C ASP A 272 1.86 8.88 5.68
N ILE A 273 1.95 9.27 6.94
CA ILE A 273 1.20 10.39 7.53
C ILE A 273 1.60 11.72 6.87
N ALA A 274 2.90 11.96 6.66
CA ALA A 274 3.42 13.20 6.09
C ALA A 274 3.03 13.39 4.62
N MET A 275 2.92 12.30 3.86
CA MET A 275 2.55 12.35 2.43
C MET A 275 1.06 12.13 2.17
N GLY A 276 0.25 11.94 3.22
CA GLY A 276 -1.18 11.66 3.07
C GLY A 276 -1.43 10.38 2.27
N GLY A 277 -0.74 9.30 2.62
CA GLY A 277 -0.80 8.02 1.92
C GLY A 277 -2.16 7.33 2.00
N SER A 278 -2.21 6.10 1.56
CA SER A 278 -3.44 5.30 1.57
C SER A 278 -3.76 4.75 2.96
N THR A 279 -5.03 4.72 3.35
CA THR A 279 -5.46 4.04 4.58
C THR A 279 -5.13 2.54 4.58
N ASN A 280 -5.02 1.92 3.39
CA ASN A 280 -4.63 0.52 3.25
C ASN A 280 -3.21 0.22 3.73
N THR A 281 -2.31 1.21 3.72
CA THR A 281 -0.94 1.05 4.25
C THR A 281 -0.93 0.72 5.73
N VAL A 282 -1.87 1.27 6.51
CA VAL A 282 -2.06 0.91 7.92
C VAL A 282 -2.29 -0.59 8.05
N LEU A 283 -3.22 -1.15 7.27
CA LEU A 283 -3.51 -2.57 7.25
C LEU A 283 -2.27 -3.41 6.89
N HIS A 284 -1.50 -2.94 5.90
CA HIS A 284 -0.33 -3.66 5.40
C HIS A 284 0.87 -3.58 6.33
N LEU A 285 1.11 -2.44 6.97
CA LEU A 285 2.17 -2.32 7.97
C LEU A 285 1.87 -3.17 9.22
N LEU A 286 0.62 -3.19 9.69
CA LEU A 286 0.22 -4.05 10.80
C LEU A 286 0.42 -5.54 10.46
N ALA A 287 0.07 -5.96 9.23
CA ALA A 287 0.29 -7.33 8.79
C ALA A 287 1.79 -7.67 8.68
N ALA A 288 2.60 -6.77 8.13
CA ALA A 288 4.04 -6.97 8.03
C ALA A 288 4.71 -6.99 9.42
N ALA A 289 4.27 -6.14 10.34
CA ALA A 289 4.73 -6.13 11.72
C ALA A 289 4.41 -7.46 12.43
N HIS A 290 3.18 -7.98 12.25
CA HIS A 290 2.78 -9.30 12.75
C HIS A 290 3.75 -10.40 12.28
N GLU A 291 4.05 -10.47 10.99
CA GLU A 291 4.97 -11.45 10.42
C GLU A 291 6.42 -11.29 10.87
N GLY A 292 6.82 -10.05 11.16
CA GLY A 292 8.15 -9.74 11.71
C GLY A 292 8.28 -10.00 13.21
N GLY A 293 7.16 -10.27 13.91
CA GLY A 293 7.13 -10.32 15.37
C GLY A 293 7.36 -8.95 16.01
N ILE A 294 6.95 -7.87 15.35
CA ILE A 294 7.14 -6.48 15.79
C ILE A 294 5.83 -6.00 16.42
N ASP A 295 5.90 -5.51 17.66
CA ASP A 295 4.73 -4.99 18.41
C ASP A 295 4.35 -3.57 17.95
N PHE A 296 3.91 -3.45 16.69
CA PHE A 296 3.43 -2.21 16.09
C PHE A 296 1.91 -2.25 15.98
N THR A 297 1.22 -1.25 16.54
CA THR A 297 -0.22 -1.27 16.79
C THR A 297 -0.92 0.01 16.35
N MET A 298 -2.27 0.00 16.31
CA MET A 298 -3.10 1.19 16.05
C MET A 298 -2.79 2.34 17.02
N ALA A 299 -2.42 2.04 18.27
CA ALA A 299 -2.04 3.06 19.25
C ALA A 299 -0.72 3.78 18.87
N ASN A 300 0.24 3.06 18.29
CA ASN A 300 1.46 3.66 17.77
C ASN A 300 1.16 4.60 16.60
N ILE A 301 0.26 4.19 15.71
CA ILE A 301 -0.18 4.99 14.55
C ILE A 301 -0.90 6.26 15.01
N ASP A 302 -1.83 6.17 15.98
CA ASP A 302 -2.50 7.35 16.55
C ASP A 302 -1.49 8.33 17.15
N ARG A 303 -0.54 7.84 17.94
CA ARG A 303 0.51 8.67 18.53
C ARG A 303 1.33 9.42 17.47
N LEU A 304 1.72 8.75 16.38
CA LEU A 304 2.46 9.35 15.28
C LEU A 304 1.60 10.38 14.54
N SER A 305 0.34 10.06 14.25
CA SER A 305 -0.57 10.94 13.52
C SER A 305 -0.85 12.28 14.19
N ARG A 306 -0.67 12.35 15.53
CA ARG A 306 -0.79 13.60 16.32
C ARG A 306 0.46 14.46 16.29
N ARG A 307 1.60 13.92 15.84
CA ARG A 307 2.92 14.59 15.87
C ARG A 307 3.43 14.98 14.51
N VAL A 308 3.12 14.17 13.51
CA VAL A 308 3.65 14.31 12.16
C VAL A 308 2.70 15.17 11.33
N PRO A 309 3.16 16.33 10.81
CA PRO A 309 2.35 17.19 9.95
C PRO A 309 2.21 16.60 8.53
N CYS A 310 1.22 17.06 7.78
CA CYS A 310 1.08 16.75 6.36
C CYS A 310 2.01 17.66 5.54
N LEU A 311 3.07 17.08 4.96
CA LEU A 311 4.12 17.80 4.22
C LEU A 311 3.96 17.72 2.70
N CYS A 312 3.18 16.75 2.22
CA CYS A 312 2.97 16.53 0.79
C CYS A 312 1.51 16.14 0.55
N LYS A 313 0.90 16.69 -0.49
CA LYS A 313 -0.43 16.29 -0.97
C LYS A 313 -0.34 15.94 -2.45
N VAL A 314 -0.75 14.73 -2.78
CA VAL A 314 -0.72 14.14 -4.12
C VAL A 314 -2.13 13.70 -4.49
N ALA A 315 -2.44 13.56 -5.76
CA ALA A 315 -3.74 13.04 -6.20
C ALA A 315 -4.11 11.74 -5.41
N PRO A 316 -5.32 11.61 -4.93
CA PRO A 316 -6.51 12.43 -5.15
C PRO A 316 -6.69 13.58 -4.14
N ALA A 317 -5.79 13.78 -3.17
CA ALA A 317 -5.89 14.87 -2.19
C ALA A 317 -5.59 16.25 -2.81
N LYS A 318 -4.80 16.28 -3.88
CA LYS A 318 -4.51 17.45 -4.72
C LYS A 318 -4.41 16.99 -6.18
N ASN A 319 -5.43 17.27 -6.99
CA ASN A 319 -5.62 16.67 -8.32
C ASN A 319 -4.57 17.08 -9.38
N ASP A 320 -3.79 18.13 -9.12
CA ASP A 320 -2.77 18.67 -10.02
C ASP A 320 -1.33 18.24 -9.66
N VAL A 321 -1.18 17.35 -8.67
CA VAL A 321 0.12 16.83 -8.23
C VAL A 321 0.13 15.31 -8.32
N HIS A 322 1.13 14.75 -9.00
CA HIS A 322 1.30 13.31 -9.21
C HIS A 322 2.70 12.85 -8.77
N MET A 323 2.99 11.57 -8.90
CA MET A 323 4.28 11.01 -8.45
C MET A 323 5.48 11.59 -9.19
N GLU A 324 5.32 12.00 -10.46
CA GLU A 324 6.34 12.69 -11.24
C GLU A 324 6.74 14.04 -10.61
N ASP A 325 5.78 14.76 -10.01
CA ASP A 325 6.04 16.03 -9.31
C ASP A 325 6.74 15.78 -7.97
N VAL A 326 6.35 14.73 -7.25
CA VAL A 326 7.03 14.31 -6.01
C VAL A 326 8.49 13.94 -6.32
N HIS A 327 8.74 13.24 -7.43
CA HIS A 327 10.09 12.90 -7.85
C HIS A 327 10.93 14.16 -8.13
N ARG A 328 10.40 15.11 -8.90
CA ARG A 328 11.01 16.41 -9.18
C ARG A 328 11.34 17.20 -7.91
N ALA A 329 10.55 17.04 -6.85
CA ALA A 329 10.77 17.69 -5.55
C ALA A 329 11.79 16.95 -4.66
N GLY A 330 12.48 15.92 -5.18
CA GLY A 330 13.49 15.12 -4.46
C GLY A 330 12.96 13.80 -3.91
N GLY A 331 11.75 13.41 -4.29
CA GLY A 331 11.18 12.10 -3.97
C GLY A 331 11.02 11.84 -2.47
N ILE A 332 11.07 10.58 -2.13
CA ILE A 332 10.87 10.12 -0.75
C ILE A 332 12.01 10.58 0.18
N MET A 333 13.23 10.64 -0.35
CA MET A 333 14.38 11.12 0.42
C MET A 333 14.22 12.59 0.85
N ALA A 334 13.57 13.43 0.06
CA ALA A 334 13.29 14.81 0.45
C ALA A 334 12.22 14.87 1.58
N ILE A 335 11.16 14.05 1.52
CA ILE A 335 10.16 14.02 2.60
C ILE A 335 10.80 13.49 3.90
N LEU A 336 11.58 12.40 3.82
CA LEU A 336 12.33 11.88 4.97
C LEU A 336 13.34 12.91 5.48
N GLY A 337 13.97 13.69 4.59
CA GLY A 337 14.87 14.78 4.96
C GLY A 337 14.19 15.89 5.75
N GLU A 338 12.96 16.27 5.39
CA GLU A 338 12.14 17.24 6.14
C GLU A 338 11.73 16.68 7.51
N LEU A 339 11.33 15.40 7.57
CA LEU A 339 10.98 14.73 8.82
C LEU A 339 12.20 14.60 9.76
N ASP A 340 13.37 14.33 9.21
CA ASP A 340 14.62 14.25 9.98
C ASP A 340 15.02 15.63 10.53
N ARG A 341 14.95 16.70 9.72
CA ARG A 341 15.18 18.08 10.19
C ARG A 341 14.24 18.49 11.32
N ALA A 342 13.01 17.99 11.28
CA ALA A 342 12.00 18.23 12.31
C ALA A 342 12.13 17.29 13.55
N GLY A 343 13.06 16.34 13.55
CA GLY A 343 13.23 15.37 14.64
C GLY A 343 12.06 14.39 14.79
N LEU A 344 11.38 14.08 13.69
CA LEU A 344 10.18 13.25 13.66
C LEU A 344 10.44 11.79 13.28
N ILE A 345 11.65 11.48 12.83
CA ILE A 345 12.10 10.11 12.49
C ILE A 345 13.46 9.79 13.14
N ASP A 346 13.80 8.51 13.17
CA ASP A 346 15.10 8.01 13.60
C ASP A 346 15.98 7.72 12.38
N SER A 347 16.90 8.62 12.07
CA SER A 347 17.81 8.50 10.95
C SER A 347 19.07 7.66 11.22
N SER A 348 19.25 7.16 12.46
CA SER A 348 20.38 6.30 12.82
C SER A 348 20.25 4.85 12.30
N LEU A 349 19.06 4.46 11.83
CA LEU A 349 18.73 3.09 11.44
C LEU A 349 19.44 2.65 10.15
N PRO A 350 19.88 1.38 10.06
CA PRO A 350 20.53 0.84 8.86
C PRO A 350 19.55 0.75 7.68
N THR A 351 20.11 0.78 6.47
CA THR A 351 19.38 0.52 5.22
C THR A 351 20.12 -0.51 4.39
N VAL A 352 19.45 -1.10 3.40
CA VAL A 352 20.10 -2.06 2.47
C VAL A 352 21.23 -1.43 1.64
N HIS A 353 21.28 -0.11 1.52
CA HIS A 353 22.20 0.61 0.63
C HIS A 353 23.13 1.60 1.31
N ALA A 354 22.98 1.82 2.60
CA ALA A 354 23.80 2.72 3.40
C ALA A 354 23.91 2.26 4.85
N PRO A 355 24.99 2.61 5.57
CA PRO A 355 25.16 2.24 6.98
C PRO A 355 24.02 2.76 7.87
N SER A 356 23.45 3.92 7.54
CA SER A 356 22.26 4.46 8.20
C SER A 356 21.45 5.34 7.24
N LEU A 357 20.20 5.61 7.62
CA LEU A 357 19.33 6.55 6.89
C LEU A 357 19.95 7.96 6.87
N ALA A 358 20.67 8.39 7.92
CA ALA A 358 21.38 9.67 7.93
C ALA A 358 22.42 9.76 6.81
N HIS A 359 23.19 8.67 6.57
CA HIS A 359 24.13 8.63 5.44
C HIS A 359 23.40 8.64 4.09
N ALA A 360 22.26 7.95 4.01
CA ALA A 360 21.43 7.98 2.81
C ALA A 360 20.90 9.40 2.54
N LEU A 361 20.38 10.09 3.55
CA LEU A 361 19.88 11.46 3.45
C LEU A 361 20.98 12.46 3.08
N ALA A 362 22.17 12.33 3.66
CA ALA A 362 23.31 13.19 3.31
C ALA A 362 23.66 13.12 1.82
N LYS A 363 23.42 11.97 1.17
CA LYS A 363 23.70 11.75 -0.25
C LYS A 363 22.51 12.06 -1.16
N TRP A 364 21.28 11.73 -0.74
CA TRP A 364 20.11 11.66 -1.63
C TRP A 364 19.04 12.72 -1.36
N ASP A 365 19.08 13.43 -0.24
CA ASP A 365 18.20 14.59 -0.02
C ASP A 365 18.72 15.78 -0.81
N ILE A 366 17.96 16.26 -1.79
CA ILE A 366 18.32 17.38 -2.67
C ILE A 366 18.57 18.71 -1.93
N SER A 367 18.14 18.81 -0.67
CA SER A 367 18.44 19.95 0.20
C SER A 367 19.77 19.83 0.95
N ARG A 368 20.46 18.67 0.86
CA ARG A 368 21.73 18.38 1.57
C ARG A 368 22.87 18.04 0.64
N THR A 369 22.58 17.58 -0.57
CA THR A 369 23.58 17.13 -1.53
C THR A 369 23.85 18.18 -2.59
N ASP A 370 25.12 18.25 -3.02
CA ASP A 370 25.59 18.98 -4.20
C ASP A 370 26.04 18.02 -5.33
N ASN A 371 25.73 16.73 -5.19
CA ASN A 371 26.10 15.72 -6.18
C ASN A 371 25.20 15.84 -7.42
N GLU A 372 25.78 16.30 -8.52
CA GLU A 372 25.08 16.52 -9.79
C GLU A 372 24.41 15.25 -10.34
N GLU A 373 24.97 14.04 -10.12
CA GLU A 373 24.32 12.79 -10.55
C GLU A 373 23.02 12.53 -9.80
N VAL A 374 22.96 12.90 -8.52
CA VAL A 374 21.76 12.77 -7.69
C VAL A 374 20.73 13.84 -8.07
N LEU A 375 21.18 15.09 -8.26
CA LEU A 375 20.29 16.17 -8.70
C LEU A 375 19.70 15.85 -10.08
N ASP A 376 20.52 15.35 -11.01
CA ASP A 376 20.06 14.95 -12.34
C ASP A 376 19.08 13.77 -12.28
N PHE A 377 19.31 12.80 -11.41
CA PHE A 377 18.38 11.68 -11.19
C PHE A 377 16.98 12.17 -10.81
N PHE A 378 16.87 13.17 -9.94
CA PHE A 378 15.56 13.74 -9.54
C PHE A 378 14.96 14.69 -10.59
N ARG A 379 15.69 15.06 -11.64
CA ARG A 379 15.14 15.76 -12.82
C ARG A 379 14.44 14.83 -13.81
N ALA A 380 14.37 13.52 -13.58
CA ALA A 380 13.65 12.59 -14.45
C ALA A 380 12.19 13.05 -14.64
N ALA A 381 11.80 13.25 -15.89
CA ALA A 381 10.51 13.82 -16.29
C ALA A 381 9.66 12.81 -17.06
N PRO A 382 8.33 12.96 -17.10
CA PRO A 382 7.47 12.15 -17.96
C PRO A 382 7.75 12.45 -19.43
N GLY A 383 7.77 11.40 -20.27
CA GLY A 383 7.96 11.54 -21.70
C GLY A 383 6.68 11.97 -22.45
N GLY A 384 5.53 11.83 -21.82
CA GLY A 384 4.24 12.22 -22.40
C GLY A 384 3.78 11.35 -23.57
N VAL A 385 4.40 10.18 -23.76
CA VAL A 385 4.07 9.24 -24.85
C VAL A 385 3.48 7.96 -24.27
N PRO A 386 2.26 7.56 -24.64
CA PRO A 386 1.68 6.29 -24.19
C PRO A 386 2.57 5.10 -24.55
N THR A 387 2.94 4.29 -23.55
CA THR A 387 3.82 3.12 -23.75
C THR A 387 3.67 2.11 -22.62
N GLN A 388 3.91 0.82 -22.93
CA GLN A 388 4.04 -0.27 -21.97
C GLN A 388 5.50 -0.75 -21.83
N THR A 389 6.44 -0.04 -22.43
CA THR A 389 7.84 -0.42 -22.43
C THR A 389 8.57 0.28 -21.28
N ALA A 390 9.15 -0.51 -20.36
CA ALA A 390 10.00 0.02 -19.31
C ALA A 390 11.22 0.76 -19.89
N PHE A 391 11.65 1.80 -19.18
CA PHE A 391 12.91 2.53 -19.45
C PHE A 391 13.01 3.16 -20.85
N SER A 392 11.89 3.34 -21.54
CA SER A 392 11.84 3.79 -22.93
C SER A 392 11.92 5.31 -23.10
N GLN A 393 11.96 6.07 -22.00
CA GLN A 393 11.93 7.52 -22.00
C GLN A 393 13.08 8.08 -21.15
N ALA A 394 13.57 9.28 -21.49
CA ALA A 394 14.75 9.89 -20.84
C ALA A 394 14.61 11.41 -20.69
N GLU A 395 13.39 11.93 -20.71
CA GLU A 395 13.12 13.35 -20.57
C GLU A 395 13.54 13.87 -19.20
N ARG A 396 13.93 15.16 -19.14
CA ARG A 396 14.39 15.83 -17.92
C ARG A 396 13.65 17.12 -17.70
N TRP A 397 13.36 17.43 -16.44
CA TRP A 397 12.98 18.78 -16.04
C TRP A 397 14.19 19.71 -16.10
N ASP A 398 13.99 20.96 -16.49
CA ASP A 398 15.04 21.98 -16.49
C ASP A 398 15.54 22.27 -15.06
N ASP A 399 14.64 22.22 -14.07
CA ASP A 399 14.89 22.52 -12.67
C ASP A 399 14.20 21.51 -11.71
N LEU A 400 14.65 21.51 -10.46
CA LEU A 400 14.01 20.79 -9.35
C LEU A 400 13.02 21.71 -8.63
N ASP A 401 11.98 21.12 -8.02
CA ASP A 401 11.14 21.84 -7.05
C ASP A 401 11.83 21.80 -5.67
N THR A 402 12.49 22.90 -5.35
CA THR A 402 13.17 23.10 -4.05
C THR A 402 12.41 24.01 -3.11
N ASP A 403 11.22 24.50 -3.50
CA ASP A 403 10.38 25.37 -2.66
C ASP A 403 9.75 24.57 -1.52
N ARG A 404 10.29 24.73 -0.31
CA ARG A 404 9.80 24.07 0.91
C ARG A 404 8.71 24.86 1.64
N GLU A 405 8.32 26.02 1.12
CA GLU A 405 7.21 26.84 1.65
C GLU A 405 5.90 26.57 0.91
N LYS A 406 5.94 26.54 -0.44
CA LYS A 406 4.74 26.45 -1.29
C LYS A 406 4.77 25.30 -2.30
N GLY A 407 5.91 24.64 -2.46
CA GLY A 407 6.13 23.57 -3.41
C GLY A 407 5.34 22.29 -3.11
N VAL A 408 5.68 21.24 -3.84
CA VAL A 408 5.06 19.91 -3.73
C VAL A 408 5.38 19.26 -2.38
N ILE A 409 6.64 19.33 -1.95
CA ILE A 409 7.08 18.88 -0.63
C ILE A 409 7.39 20.11 0.21
N ARG A 410 6.73 20.23 1.36
CA ARG A 410 6.87 21.38 2.27
C ARG A 410 7.66 21.02 3.52
N SER A 411 8.25 22.04 4.14
CA SER A 411 8.89 21.88 5.45
C SER A 411 7.86 21.72 6.58
N ALA A 412 8.31 21.23 7.72
CA ALA A 412 7.48 21.13 8.92
C ALA A 412 7.03 22.50 9.48
N GLU A 413 7.69 23.60 9.05
CA GLU A 413 7.31 24.98 9.40
C GLU A 413 6.16 25.50 8.52
N HIS A 414 6.01 24.96 7.29
CA HIS A 414 5.00 25.37 6.30
C HIS A 414 4.10 24.21 5.83
N PRO A 415 3.63 23.33 6.72
CA PRO A 415 2.90 22.14 6.32
C PRO A 415 1.56 22.48 5.67
N PHE A 416 0.99 21.55 4.91
CA PHE A 416 -0.39 21.66 4.43
C PHE A 416 -1.41 21.63 5.59
N SER A 417 -1.11 20.85 6.62
CA SER A 417 -1.85 20.83 7.88
C SER A 417 -0.91 20.39 9.01
N LYS A 418 -1.15 20.93 10.22
CA LYS A 418 -0.37 20.56 11.43
C LYS A 418 -0.70 19.14 11.88
N ASP A 419 -1.95 18.71 11.72
CA ASP A 419 -2.34 17.30 11.84
C ASP A 419 -1.93 16.54 10.59
N GLY A 420 -1.57 15.27 10.76
CA GLY A 420 -1.12 14.42 9.67
C GLY A 420 -2.19 14.13 8.62
N GLY A 421 -1.78 13.56 7.50
CA GLY A 421 -2.67 13.18 6.41
C GLY A 421 -3.55 11.95 6.70
N LEU A 422 -3.31 11.25 7.81
CA LEU A 422 -4.07 10.10 8.30
C LEU A 422 -4.37 10.27 9.79
N ALA A 423 -5.53 9.77 10.26
CA ALA A 423 -5.90 9.76 11.67
C ALA A 423 -6.60 8.46 12.07
N VAL A 424 -6.30 7.99 13.27
CA VAL A 424 -7.03 6.89 13.92
C VAL A 424 -8.11 7.49 14.83
N LEU A 425 -9.33 6.96 14.73
CA LEU A 425 -10.43 7.35 15.64
C LEU A 425 -10.81 6.16 16.52
N PHE A 426 -11.21 6.47 17.76
CA PHE A 426 -11.65 5.49 18.74
C PHE A 426 -13.02 5.87 19.30
N GLY A 427 -13.74 4.91 19.86
CA GLY A 427 -15.02 5.11 20.52
C GLY A 427 -15.81 3.81 20.55
N ASN A 428 -17.09 3.89 20.96
CA ASN A 428 -17.90 2.68 21.07
C ASN A 428 -18.14 1.99 19.72
N LEU A 429 -18.15 2.73 18.59
CA LEU A 429 -18.21 2.16 17.24
C LEU A 429 -16.93 1.44 16.81
N ALA A 430 -15.78 1.90 17.29
CA ALA A 430 -14.48 1.36 16.93
C ALA A 430 -13.56 1.30 18.16
N PRO A 431 -13.81 0.44 19.15
CA PRO A 431 -12.98 0.35 20.36
C PRO A 431 -11.54 -0.10 20.06
N GLU A 432 -11.31 -0.85 18.99
CA GLU A 432 -9.97 -1.23 18.52
C GLU A 432 -9.39 -0.25 17.48
N GLY A 433 -10.16 0.76 17.09
CA GLY A 433 -9.79 1.81 16.17
C GLY A 433 -10.41 1.67 14.78
N CYS A 434 -10.39 2.77 14.06
CA CYS A 434 -10.70 2.89 12.64
C CYS A 434 -9.81 3.98 12.04
N ILE A 435 -9.77 4.10 10.71
CA ILE A 435 -8.83 4.98 10.01
C ILE A 435 -9.56 5.95 9.08
N VAL A 436 -9.08 7.19 9.01
CA VAL A 436 -9.53 8.20 8.06
C VAL A 436 -8.35 8.88 7.38
N LYS A 437 -8.46 9.12 6.06
CA LYS A 437 -7.50 9.92 5.29
C LYS A 437 -7.87 11.39 5.43
N THR A 438 -7.29 12.06 6.43
CA THR A 438 -7.58 13.47 6.76
C THR A 438 -7.11 14.44 5.68
N ALA A 439 -6.06 14.10 4.93
CA ALA A 439 -5.58 14.90 3.80
C ALA A 439 -6.65 15.16 2.73
N GLY A 440 -7.66 14.32 2.62
CA GLY A 440 -8.78 14.42 1.68
C GLY A 440 -10.09 14.95 2.27
N VAL A 441 -10.13 15.29 3.56
CA VAL A 441 -11.32 15.81 4.26
C VAL A 441 -11.34 17.34 4.24
N ASP A 442 -12.49 17.93 3.94
CA ASP A 442 -12.67 19.39 4.02
C ASP A 442 -12.75 19.84 5.48
N ASP A 443 -12.12 20.96 5.80
CA ASP A 443 -12.03 21.48 7.17
C ASP A 443 -13.41 21.73 7.81
N SER A 444 -14.44 22.01 7.00
CA SER A 444 -15.81 22.25 7.47
C SER A 444 -16.52 21.03 8.05
N ILE A 445 -16.01 19.80 7.78
CA ILE A 445 -16.60 18.52 8.21
C ILE A 445 -15.66 17.66 9.05
N LEU A 446 -14.59 18.25 9.61
CA LEU A 446 -13.71 17.56 10.56
C LEU A 446 -14.44 17.11 11.83
N THR A 447 -15.50 17.82 12.22
CA THR A 447 -16.47 17.39 13.23
C THR A 447 -17.83 17.27 12.55
N PHE A 448 -18.44 16.08 12.61
CA PHE A 448 -19.67 15.76 11.91
C PHE A 448 -20.67 15.06 12.84
N HIS A 449 -21.87 15.61 12.90
CA HIS A 449 -23.01 15.01 13.59
C HIS A 449 -24.06 14.65 12.55
N GLY A 450 -24.37 13.37 12.40
CA GLY A 450 -25.30 12.92 11.39
C GLY A 450 -26.18 11.76 11.84
N LYS A 451 -27.08 11.36 10.96
CA LYS A 451 -27.95 10.20 11.16
C LYS A 451 -27.46 9.03 10.33
N ALA A 452 -27.36 7.87 10.95
CA ALA A 452 -26.97 6.65 10.25
C ALA A 452 -27.97 6.30 9.14
N ARG A 453 -27.42 5.89 7.97
CA ARG A 453 -28.15 5.23 6.91
C ARG A 453 -27.43 3.94 6.57
N VAL A 454 -28.03 2.83 6.99
CA VAL A 454 -27.36 1.54 7.05
C VAL A 454 -27.60 0.73 5.78
N TYR A 455 -26.51 0.15 5.25
CA TYR A 455 -26.48 -0.79 4.14
C TYR A 455 -25.63 -2.01 4.50
N GLU A 456 -26.07 -3.20 4.09
CA GLU A 456 -25.38 -4.46 4.41
C GLU A 456 -24.47 -4.98 3.27
N SER A 457 -24.22 -4.13 2.26
CA SER A 457 -23.25 -4.36 1.20
C SER A 457 -22.89 -3.06 0.48
N GLN A 458 -21.76 -3.07 -0.25
CA GLN A 458 -21.39 -1.99 -1.16
C GLN A 458 -22.47 -1.74 -2.22
N ASP A 459 -23.02 -2.81 -2.81
CA ASP A 459 -23.99 -2.73 -3.89
C ASP A 459 -25.29 -2.05 -3.43
N ALA A 460 -25.76 -2.40 -2.23
CA ALA A 460 -26.93 -1.76 -1.62
C ALA A 460 -26.66 -0.26 -1.35
N ALA A 461 -25.46 0.09 -0.88
CA ALA A 461 -25.08 1.48 -0.65
C ALA A 461 -25.00 2.28 -1.95
N VAL A 462 -24.39 1.71 -3.00
CA VAL A 462 -24.34 2.31 -4.34
C VAL A 462 -25.74 2.53 -4.89
N ALA A 463 -26.63 1.54 -4.84
CA ALA A 463 -28.01 1.66 -5.26
C ALA A 463 -28.75 2.76 -4.49
N GLY A 464 -28.54 2.84 -3.16
CA GLY A 464 -29.13 3.87 -2.31
C GLY A 464 -28.65 5.30 -2.63
N ILE A 465 -27.36 5.47 -2.90
CA ILE A 465 -26.77 6.78 -3.28
C ILE A 465 -27.30 7.22 -4.64
N LEU A 466 -27.21 6.35 -5.67
CA LEU A 466 -27.70 6.66 -7.00
C LEU A 466 -29.22 6.87 -7.05
N GLY A 467 -29.96 6.12 -6.22
CA GLY A 467 -31.41 6.26 -6.05
C GLY A 467 -31.86 7.46 -5.20
N ASN A 468 -30.93 8.37 -4.83
CA ASN A 468 -31.18 9.57 -4.02
C ASN A 468 -31.81 9.28 -2.62
N GLN A 469 -31.55 8.10 -2.06
CA GLN A 469 -31.98 7.76 -0.69
C GLN A 469 -31.07 8.40 0.36
N VAL A 470 -29.83 8.72 -0.01
CA VAL A 470 -28.85 9.42 0.85
C VAL A 470 -29.02 10.92 0.65
N VAL A 471 -29.10 11.65 1.75
CA VAL A 471 -29.29 13.10 1.77
C VAL A 471 -28.24 13.78 2.63
N ALA A 472 -28.10 15.09 2.50
CA ALA A 472 -27.17 15.87 3.31
C ALA A 472 -27.45 15.66 4.82
N GLY A 473 -26.40 15.45 5.60
CA GLY A 473 -26.47 15.12 7.03
C GLY A 473 -26.49 13.62 7.34
N ASP A 474 -26.56 12.76 6.33
CA ASP A 474 -26.48 11.31 6.55
C ASP A 474 -25.04 10.84 6.82
N VAL A 475 -24.92 9.84 7.70
CA VAL A 475 -23.74 8.99 7.85
C VAL A 475 -24.06 7.65 7.23
N VAL A 476 -23.50 7.40 6.05
CA VAL A 476 -23.70 6.14 5.33
C VAL A 476 -22.86 5.06 6.02
N VAL A 477 -23.51 4.04 6.56
CA VAL A 477 -22.87 2.90 7.24
C VAL A 477 -22.95 1.68 6.34
N ILE A 478 -21.78 1.20 5.88
CA ILE A 478 -21.66 0.00 5.06
C ILE A 478 -21.00 -1.08 5.91
N ARG A 479 -21.74 -2.13 6.25
CA ARG A 479 -21.28 -3.18 7.17
C ARG A 479 -21.27 -4.56 6.53
N TYR A 480 -20.58 -5.51 7.18
CA TYR A 480 -20.31 -6.87 6.67
C TYR A 480 -19.43 -6.89 5.41
N GLU A 481 -18.58 -5.90 5.24
CA GLU A 481 -17.55 -5.83 4.20
C GLU A 481 -16.12 -5.97 4.76
N GLY A 482 -16.02 -6.38 6.03
CA GLY A 482 -14.75 -6.62 6.72
C GLY A 482 -14.01 -7.90 6.26
N PRO A 483 -12.87 -8.22 6.88
CA PRO A 483 -12.05 -9.39 6.55
C PRO A 483 -12.82 -10.71 6.55
N LYS A 484 -13.65 -10.94 7.58
CA LYS A 484 -14.50 -12.14 7.74
C LYS A 484 -15.84 -11.98 7.05
N GLY A 485 -16.51 -10.87 7.27
CA GLY A 485 -17.88 -10.61 6.83
C GLY A 485 -18.01 -10.41 5.33
N GLY A 486 -16.96 -9.89 4.67
CA GLY A 486 -16.91 -9.66 3.23
C GLY A 486 -17.13 -10.91 2.39
N PRO A 487 -16.40 -12.02 2.53
CA PRO A 487 -15.04 -12.10 3.05
C PRO A 487 -14.01 -11.48 2.11
N GLY A 488 -12.84 -11.16 2.63
CA GLY A 488 -11.75 -10.58 1.84
C GLY A 488 -11.66 -9.06 1.92
N MET A 489 -12.50 -8.42 2.75
CA MET A 489 -12.44 -6.98 3.03
C MET A 489 -12.42 -6.13 1.77
N GLN A 490 -13.53 -6.16 1.04
CA GLN A 490 -13.69 -5.45 -0.23
C GLN A 490 -13.25 -3.99 -0.14
N GLU A 491 -12.41 -3.56 -1.08
CA GLU A 491 -12.02 -2.17 -1.23
C GLU A 491 -13.08 -1.41 -2.02
N MET A 492 -13.55 -0.29 -1.47
CA MET A 492 -14.66 0.46 -2.03
C MET A 492 -14.19 1.83 -2.52
N LEU A 493 -14.52 2.16 -3.77
CA LEU A 493 -14.31 3.49 -4.36
C LEU A 493 -15.62 4.08 -4.89
N TYR A 494 -16.51 3.25 -5.43
CA TYR A 494 -17.77 3.71 -6.03
C TYR A 494 -18.68 4.48 -5.05
N PRO A 495 -18.91 4.05 -3.79
CA PRO A 495 -19.76 4.81 -2.87
C PRO A 495 -19.24 6.24 -2.64
N THR A 496 -17.92 6.41 -2.52
CA THR A 496 -17.29 7.73 -2.29
C THR A 496 -17.33 8.58 -3.54
N SER A 497 -17.06 8.00 -4.71
CA SER A 497 -17.12 8.69 -6.02
C SER A 497 -18.54 9.15 -6.33
N TYR A 498 -19.56 8.33 -6.07
CA TYR A 498 -20.94 8.68 -6.33
C TYR A 498 -21.50 9.73 -5.35
N LEU A 499 -21.10 9.71 -4.09
CA LEU A 499 -21.41 10.83 -3.17
C LEU A 499 -20.83 12.15 -3.69
N LYS A 500 -19.59 12.11 -4.23
CA LYS A 500 -18.94 13.28 -4.81
C LYS A 500 -19.69 13.76 -6.06
N SER A 501 -20.05 12.88 -6.99
CA SER A 501 -20.79 13.23 -8.22
C SER A 501 -22.19 13.77 -7.92
N LYS A 502 -22.85 13.32 -6.84
CA LYS A 502 -24.14 13.84 -6.37
C LYS A 502 -24.02 15.14 -5.56
N GLY A 503 -22.82 15.73 -5.42
CA GLY A 503 -22.60 16.95 -4.62
C GLY A 503 -22.66 16.75 -3.10
N LEU A 504 -22.70 15.50 -2.64
CA LEU A 504 -22.82 15.16 -1.20
C LEU A 504 -21.46 14.95 -0.50
N GLY A 505 -20.34 15.05 -1.21
CA GLY A 505 -19.01 14.75 -0.68
C GLY A 505 -18.56 15.61 0.51
N LYS A 506 -19.15 16.79 0.71
CA LYS A 506 -18.92 17.66 1.88
C LYS A 506 -20.13 17.71 2.83
N ALA A 507 -21.18 16.94 2.56
CA ALA A 507 -22.44 17.00 3.31
C ALA A 507 -22.81 15.67 3.97
N CYS A 508 -22.06 14.60 3.69
CA CYS A 508 -22.25 13.26 4.24
C CYS A 508 -20.93 12.67 4.72
N ALA A 509 -21.03 11.68 5.61
CA ALA A 509 -19.91 10.82 5.99
C ALA A 509 -20.16 9.37 5.56
N LEU A 510 -19.09 8.59 5.39
CA LEU A 510 -19.14 7.14 5.19
C LEU A 510 -18.38 6.43 6.31
N ILE A 511 -18.93 5.33 6.80
CA ILE A 511 -18.31 4.45 7.80
C ILE A 511 -18.42 3.02 7.31
N THR A 512 -17.35 2.22 7.43
CA THR A 512 -17.37 0.80 7.06
C THR A 512 -16.41 -0.04 7.89
N ASP A 513 -16.76 -1.30 8.10
CA ASP A 513 -15.84 -2.34 8.58
C ASP A 513 -14.98 -2.94 7.45
N GLY A 514 -15.30 -2.62 6.20
CA GLY A 514 -14.44 -2.82 5.04
C GLY A 514 -13.35 -1.75 4.93
N ARG A 515 -12.90 -1.48 3.71
CA ARG A 515 -11.88 -0.47 3.43
C ARG A 515 -12.25 0.40 2.23
N PHE A 516 -11.73 1.62 2.23
CA PHE A 516 -11.85 2.51 1.08
C PHE A 516 -10.54 2.54 0.30
N SER A 517 -10.65 2.76 -1.01
CA SER A 517 -9.51 2.93 -1.89
C SER A 517 -8.65 4.13 -1.48
N GLY A 518 -7.34 4.06 -1.74
CA GLY A 518 -6.44 5.20 -1.63
C GLY A 518 -6.87 6.40 -2.49
N GLY A 519 -7.68 6.17 -3.53
CA GLY A 519 -8.32 7.19 -4.38
C GLY A 519 -9.51 7.91 -3.76
N THR A 520 -9.90 7.54 -2.54
CA THR A 520 -11.06 8.13 -1.86
C THR A 520 -10.75 9.54 -1.34
N SER A 521 -11.73 10.43 -1.48
CA SER A 521 -11.76 11.77 -0.88
C SER A 521 -13.08 11.97 -0.12
N GLY A 522 -13.13 12.98 0.77
CA GLY A 522 -14.26 13.24 1.65
C GLY A 522 -14.14 12.49 2.99
N LEU A 523 -15.15 12.64 3.85
CA LEU A 523 -15.18 12.05 5.20
C LEU A 523 -15.54 10.56 5.12
N SER A 524 -14.53 9.74 4.84
CA SER A 524 -14.67 8.29 4.67
C SER A 524 -13.80 7.56 5.69
N ILE A 525 -14.45 6.79 6.57
CA ILE A 525 -13.84 6.11 7.71
C ILE A 525 -13.95 4.60 7.50
N GLY A 526 -12.81 3.96 7.30
CA GLY A 526 -12.72 2.51 7.10
C GLY A 526 -12.09 1.76 8.27
N HIS A 527 -12.00 0.45 8.12
CA HIS A 527 -11.35 -0.44 9.07
C HIS A 527 -11.98 -0.43 10.47
N VAL A 528 -13.27 -0.14 10.58
CA VAL A 528 -13.96 -0.14 11.88
C VAL A 528 -13.78 -1.51 12.53
N SER A 529 -13.16 -1.51 13.70
CA SER A 529 -12.80 -2.73 14.42
C SER A 529 -13.32 -2.70 15.86
N PRO A 530 -13.91 -3.83 16.32
CA PRO A 530 -14.21 -5.08 15.60
C PRO A 530 -15.23 -4.90 14.47
N GLU A 531 -15.11 -5.75 13.41
CA GLU A 531 -16.06 -5.76 12.30
C GLU A 531 -17.45 -6.31 12.70
N ALA A 532 -18.48 -6.05 11.91
CA ALA A 532 -19.83 -6.53 12.16
C ALA A 532 -19.92 -8.05 12.33
N ALA A 533 -19.19 -8.81 11.53
CA ALA A 533 -19.16 -10.29 11.61
C ALA A 533 -18.44 -10.84 12.86
N GLU A 534 -17.68 -10.00 13.58
CA GLU A 534 -17.05 -10.33 14.87
C GLU A 534 -17.83 -9.80 16.08
N GLY A 535 -19.05 -9.32 15.90
CA GLY A 535 -19.86 -8.76 16.98
C GLY A 535 -19.54 -7.30 17.32
N GLY A 536 -18.87 -6.57 16.42
CA GLY A 536 -18.63 -5.15 16.54
C GLY A 536 -19.94 -4.35 16.60
N LEU A 537 -19.91 -3.19 17.29
CA LEU A 537 -21.10 -2.36 17.49
C LEU A 537 -21.68 -1.86 16.14
N ILE A 538 -20.86 -1.77 15.09
CA ILE A 538 -21.33 -1.40 13.75
C ILE A 538 -22.46 -2.32 13.24
N ALA A 539 -22.52 -3.59 13.69
CA ALA A 539 -23.58 -4.54 13.37
C ALA A 539 -24.94 -4.15 14.00
N LEU A 540 -24.92 -3.34 15.06
CA LEU A 540 -26.09 -2.98 15.85
C LEU A 540 -26.64 -1.58 15.51
N VAL A 541 -25.97 -0.86 14.58
CA VAL A 541 -26.43 0.45 14.11
C VAL A 541 -27.72 0.27 13.30
N GLU A 542 -28.71 1.13 13.58
CA GLU A 542 -29.97 1.19 12.84
C GLU A 542 -30.09 2.52 12.08
N THR A 543 -30.81 2.50 10.96
CA THR A 543 -31.06 3.74 10.20
C THR A 543 -31.80 4.76 11.07
N GLY A 544 -31.26 5.98 11.12
CA GLY A 544 -31.77 7.08 11.94
C GLY A 544 -31.00 7.30 13.25
N ASP A 545 -30.12 6.38 13.65
CA ASP A 545 -29.30 6.53 14.86
C ASP A 545 -28.36 7.75 14.77
N PRO A 546 -28.16 8.50 15.85
CA PRO A 546 -27.23 9.62 15.88
C PRO A 546 -25.79 9.12 15.95
N VAL A 547 -24.94 9.62 15.05
CA VAL A 547 -23.50 9.32 14.97
C VAL A 547 -22.70 10.60 15.11
N LEU A 548 -21.70 10.56 15.99
CA LEU A 548 -20.68 11.60 16.15
C LEU A 548 -19.35 11.15 15.56
N ILE A 549 -18.78 11.98 14.71
CA ILE A 549 -17.40 11.88 14.22
C ILE A 549 -16.69 13.17 14.61
N ASP A 550 -15.57 13.06 15.32
CA ASP A 550 -14.77 14.20 15.75
C ASP A 550 -13.28 13.87 15.52
N ILE A 551 -12.77 14.26 14.35
CA ILE A 551 -11.38 14.00 13.94
C ILE A 551 -10.39 14.73 14.87
N PRO A 552 -10.54 16.02 15.19
CA PRO A 552 -9.66 16.71 16.12
C PRO A 552 -9.47 16.00 17.47
N HIS A 553 -10.54 15.46 18.03
CA HIS A 553 -10.52 14.74 19.30
C HIS A 553 -10.34 13.22 19.15
N ARG A 554 -10.22 12.72 17.91
CA ARG A 554 -10.03 11.29 17.60
C ARG A 554 -11.20 10.42 18.09
N VAL A 555 -12.43 10.88 17.94
CA VAL A 555 -13.64 10.20 18.44
C VAL A 555 -14.54 9.77 17.30
N ILE A 556 -15.07 8.54 17.41
CA ILE A 556 -16.19 8.04 16.61
C ILE A 556 -17.17 7.33 17.53
N ARG A 557 -18.43 7.75 17.53
CA ARG A 557 -19.39 7.28 18.53
C ARG A 557 -20.81 7.18 17.98
N LEU A 558 -21.47 6.07 18.32
CA LEU A 558 -22.93 5.97 18.26
C LEU A 558 -23.50 6.60 19.54
N ASP A 559 -24.26 7.67 19.38
CA ASP A 559 -24.71 8.49 20.51
C ASP A 559 -26.06 7.99 21.06
N LEU A 560 -26.03 6.76 21.59
CA LEU A 560 -27.14 6.07 22.21
C LEU A 560 -26.76 5.63 23.62
N GLY A 561 -27.78 5.53 24.50
CA GLY A 561 -27.59 5.04 25.86
C GLY A 561 -27.20 3.55 25.88
N ASP A 562 -26.39 3.17 26.87
CA ASP A 562 -25.87 1.80 27.03
C ASP A 562 -27.00 0.75 27.15
N GLU A 563 -28.15 1.09 27.73
CA GLU A 563 -29.30 0.19 27.83
C GLU A 563 -29.86 -0.19 26.47
N ILE A 564 -29.91 0.77 25.51
CA ILE A 564 -30.39 0.51 24.13
C ILE A 564 -29.39 -0.41 23.43
N LEU A 565 -28.11 -0.12 23.57
CA LEU A 565 -27.04 -0.91 22.95
C LEU A 565 -27.01 -2.35 23.50
N ALA A 566 -27.19 -2.50 24.81
CA ALA A 566 -27.26 -3.81 25.45
C ALA A 566 -28.50 -4.61 25.00
N ALA A 567 -29.66 -3.97 24.87
CA ALA A 567 -30.86 -4.60 24.36
C ALA A 567 -30.73 -5.08 22.91
N ARG A 568 -30.12 -4.23 22.03
CA ARG A 568 -29.84 -4.61 20.63
C ARG A 568 -28.85 -5.77 20.53
N ARG A 569 -27.81 -5.79 21.37
CA ARG A 569 -26.84 -6.88 21.44
C ARG A 569 -27.53 -8.19 21.86
N ALA A 570 -28.32 -8.16 22.91
CA ALA A 570 -29.07 -9.34 23.35
C ALA A 570 -30.02 -9.86 22.26
N ALA A 571 -30.72 -8.97 21.55
CA ALA A 571 -31.57 -9.32 20.42
C ALA A 571 -30.79 -9.92 19.24
N MET A 572 -29.59 -9.41 18.96
CA MET A 572 -28.71 -9.97 17.93
C MET A 572 -28.20 -11.36 18.32
N GLU A 573 -27.75 -11.56 19.54
CA GLU A 573 -27.24 -12.84 20.06
C GLU A 573 -28.35 -13.92 20.11
N ALA A 574 -29.58 -13.51 20.40
CA ALA A 574 -30.75 -14.41 20.39
C ALA A 574 -31.04 -15.03 19.01
N LYS A 575 -30.49 -14.47 17.92
CA LYS A 575 -30.59 -15.06 16.56
C LYS A 575 -29.74 -16.35 16.40
N GLY A 576 -28.89 -16.69 17.38
CA GLY A 576 -28.06 -17.90 17.36
C GLY A 576 -27.13 -17.94 16.15
N SER A 577 -27.19 -18.99 15.34
CA SER A 577 -26.34 -19.16 14.16
C SER A 577 -26.56 -18.12 13.04
N ALA A 578 -27.66 -17.38 13.09
CA ALA A 578 -27.95 -16.26 12.17
C ALA A 578 -27.44 -14.91 12.71
N ALA A 579 -26.93 -14.85 13.96
CA ALA A 579 -26.35 -13.64 14.52
C ALA A 579 -25.10 -13.22 13.74
N TRP A 580 -24.85 -11.90 13.73
CA TRP A 580 -23.64 -11.29 13.16
C TRP A 580 -23.44 -11.57 11.66
N LYS A 581 -24.55 -11.73 10.93
CA LYS A 581 -24.62 -11.96 9.49
C LYS A 581 -25.58 -10.97 8.85
N PRO A 582 -25.39 -10.63 7.55
CA PRO A 582 -26.37 -9.84 6.81
C PRO A 582 -27.77 -10.43 6.92
N THR A 583 -28.79 -9.57 7.05
CA THR A 583 -30.19 -9.98 7.06
C THR A 583 -30.70 -10.35 5.68
N GLU A 584 -30.19 -9.65 4.65
CA GLU A 584 -30.52 -9.93 3.27
C GLU A 584 -29.46 -10.86 2.65
N GLN A 585 -29.94 -11.82 1.86
CA GLN A 585 -29.04 -12.69 1.11
C GLN A 585 -28.35 -11.89 0.01
N ARG A 586 -27.03 -11.76 0.10
CA ARG A 586 -26.22 -11.14 -0.96
C ARG A 586 -26.02 -12.10 -2.12
N ILE A 587 -26.12 -11.59 -3.35
CA ILE A 587 -25.79 -12.33 -4.58
C ILE A 587 -24.27 -12.31 -4.72
N ARG A 588 -23.59 -13.12 -3.91
CA ARG A 588 -22.12 -13.18 -3.85
C ARG A 588 -21.66 -14.63 -3.75
N GLN A 589 -20.74 -15.04 -4.63
CA GLN A 589 -20.16 -16.37 -4.60
C GLN A 589 -18.89 -16.40 -3.78
N VAL A 590 -18.93 -17.03 -2.62
CA VAL A 590 -17.78 -17.20 -1.74
C VAL A 590 -17.08 -18.51 -2.05
N SER A 591 -15.94 -18.43 -2.73
CA SER A 591 -15.12 -19.58 -3.12
C SER A 591 -14.47 -20.28 -1.91
N PRO A 592 -13.96 -21.53 -2.06
CA PRO A 592 -13.17 -22.17 -1.02
C PRO A 592 -11.96 -21.35 -0.54
N ALA A 593 -11.27 -20.64 -1.45
CA ALA A 593 -10.14 -19.78 -1.11
C ALA A 593 -10.55 -18.63 -0.19
N LEU A 594 -11.65 -17.95 -0.49
CA LEU A 594 -12.18 -16.87 0.34
C LEU A 594 -12.68 -17.37 1.69
N ARG A 595 -13.30 -18.56 1.74
CA ARG A 595 -13.72 -19.20 3.00
C ARG A 595 -12.53 -19.55 3.88
N ALA A 596 -11.45 -20.08 3.29
CA ALA A 596 -10.22 -20.38 4.02
C ALA A 596 -9.59 -19.11 4.60
N TYR A 597 -9.54 -18.03 3.84
CA TYR A 597 -9.08 -16.72 4.34
C TYR A 597 -9.95 -16.25 5.52
N ALA A 598 -11.27 -16.19 5.35
CA ALA A 598 -12.19 -15.71 6.38
C ALA A 598 -12.10 -16.52 7.70
N ALA A 599 -11.86 -17.83 7.61
CA ALA A 599 -11.74 -18.70 8.78
C ALA A 599 -10.49 -18.42 9.64
N MET A 600 -9.42 -17.91 9.02
CA MET A 600 -8.12 -17.72 9.67
C MET A 600 -7.73 -16.25 9.85
N THR A 601 -8.48 -15.30 9.26
CA THR A 601 -8.08 -13.88 9.29
C THR A 601 -8.36 -13.24 10.65
N THR A 602 -7.50 -12.30 11.05
CA THR A 602 -7.76 -11.34 12.12
C THR A 602 -8.59 -10.17 11.59
N ASN A 603 -9.03 -9.27 12.48
CA ASN A 603 -9.70 -8.04 12.05
C ASN A 603 -8.70 -6.98 11.54
N ALA A 604 -9.22 -5.87 11.05
CA ALA A 604 -8.42 -4.80 10.45
C ALA A 604 -7.44 -4.12 11.42
N ALA A 605 -7.79 -3.99 12.70
CA ALA A 605 -6.89 -3.41 13.71
C ALA A 605 -5.63 -4.26 13.96
N ARG A 606 -5.63 -5.50 13.49
CA ARG A 606 -4.50 -6.43 13.51
C ARG A 606 -3.95 -6.73 12.11
N GLY A 607 -4.28 -5.90 11.12
CA GLY A 607 -3.79 -6.02 9.75
C GLY A 607 -4.57 -6.97 8.86
N ALA A 608 -5.71 -7.52 9.31
CA ALA A 608 -6.48 -8.54 8.57
C ALA A 608 -5.57 -9.64 8.02
N VAL A 609 -4.61 -10.07 8.84
CA VAL A 609 -3.60 -11.07 8.51
C VAL A 609 -4.15 -12.46 8.81
N ARG A 610 -3.74 -13.45 8.05
CA ARG A 610 -4.08 -14.84 8.33
C ARG A 610 -3.27 -15.33 9.55
N ASP A 611 -3.96 -15.69 10.60
CA ASP A 611 -3.40 -16.20 11.84
C ASP A 611 -4.00 -17.60 12.11
N VAL A 612 -3.15 -18.62 12.01
CA VAL A 612 -3.57 -20.01 12.19
C VAL A 612 -4.10 -20.29 13.60
N SER A 613 -3.71 -19.51 14.61
CA SER A 613 -4.24 -19.62 15.97
C SER A 613 -5.76 -19.39 16.04
N GLN A 614 -6.36 -18.76 15.02
CA GLN A 614 -7.81 -18.57 14.93
C GLN A 614 -8.59 -19.90 14.80
N ILE A 615 -7.96 -20.97 14.33
CA ILE A 615 -8.57 -22.30 14.13
C ILE A 615 -8.10 -23.33 15.16
N GLU A 616 -7.15 -22.98 16.02
CA GLU A 616 -6.63 -23.86 17.08
C GLU A 616 -7.43 -23.74 18.40
N LYS A 617 -8.51 -22.94 18.41
CA LYS A 617 -9.35 -22.66 19.59
C LYS A 617 -10.54 -23.59 19.68
#